data_e010f967fa56e24f338fba79c2f70ad5
#
_entry.id   e010f967fa56e24f338fba79c2f70ad5
#
_cell.length_a   1.000
_cell.length_b   1.000
_cell.length_c   1.000
_cell.angle_alpha   90.00
_cell.angle_beta   90.00
_cell.angle_gamma   90.00
#
_symmetry.space_group_name_H-M   'P 1'
#
loop_
_entity.id
_entity.type
_entity.pdbx_description
1 polymer ?
#
loop_
_entity_poly.entity_id
_entity_poly.type
_entity_poly.pdbx_seq_one_letter_code
_entity_poly.pdbx_strand_id
1 'polypeptide(L)' 'MKHFVNTTEYKEFALRMYKKNCSERRAYGMEIHPTFQAYEESNRNFLKKKYRNS' A
#
# COMPACT_ATOMS: atom_id res chain seq x y z
N MET A 1 18.00 10.75 -1.63
CA MET A 1 17.63 10.37 -1.87
C MET A 1 17.06 9.54 -2.08
N LYS A 2 16.82 9.07 -2.07
CA LYS A 2 16.42 8.44 -2.33
C LYS A 2 15.89 7.16 -2.63
N HIS A 3 15.94 6.16 -2.56
CA HIS A 3 15.65 4.76 -2.82
C HIS A 3 14.67 4.20 -1.81
N PHE A 4 13.78 5.04 -1.41
CA PHE A 4 12.82 4.69 -0.38
C PHE A 4 11.95 3.49 -0.78
N VAL A 5 11.79 3.24 -2.08
CA VAL A 5 10.89 2.19 -2.54
C VAL A 5 11.38 0.79 -2.21
N ASN A 6 12.65 0.66 -1.89
CA ASN A 6 13.21 -0.66 -1.60
C ASN A 6 13.57 -0.84 -0.14
N THR A 7 13.15 0.06 0.70
CA THR A 7 13.48 -0.03 2.11
C THR A 7 12.44 -0.83 2.87
N THR A 8 12.88 -1.37 3.99
CA THR A 8 11.96 -2.06 4.89
C THR A 8 10.87 -1.10 5.38
N GLU A 9 11.26 0.14 5.62
CA GLU A 9 10.30 1.14 6.09
C GLU A 9 9.18 1.36 5.09
N TYR A 10 9.53 1.44 3.81
CA TYR A 10 8.52 1.59 2.79
C TYR A 10 7.61 0.37 2.74
N LYS A 11 8.19 -0.81 2.82
CA LYS A 11 7.39 -2.03 2.78
C LYS A 11 6.41 -2.09 3.94
N GLU A 12 6.87 -1.71 5.12
CA GLU A 12 6.00 -1.72 6.29
C GLU A 12 4.89 -0.70 6.14
N PHE A 13 5.22 0.47 5.60
CA PHE A 13 4.22 1.48 5.33
C PHE A 13 3.16 0.95 4.35
N ALA A 14 3.63 0.38 3.24
CA ALA A 14 2.72 -0.13 2.22
C ALA A 14 1.85 -1.26 2.74
N LEU A 15 2.42 -2.09 3.60
CA LEU A 15 1.67 -3.20 4.18
C LEU A 15 0.55 -2.69 5.10
N ARG A 16 0.85 -1.66 5.88
CA ARG A 16 -0.18 -1.05 6.72
C ARG A 16 -1.30 -0.47 5.86
N MET A 17 -0.93 0.17 4.75
CA MET A 17 -1.91 0.73 3.84
C MET A 17 -2.77 -0.37 3.22
N TYR A 18 -2.16 -1.50 2.90
CA TYR A 18 -2.90 -2.63 2.35
C TYR A 18 -3.91 -3.16 3.36
N LYS A 19 -3.49 -3.34 4.60
CA LYS A 19 -4.39 -3.84 5.64
C LYS A 19 -5.55 -2.89 5.85
N LYS A 20 -5.28 -1.60 5.86
CA LYS A 20 -6.34 -0.61 6.00
C LYS A 20 -7.27 -0.65 4.80
N ASN A 21 -6.72 -0.79 3.61
CA ASN A 21 -7.50 -0.88 2.39
C ASN A 21 -8.44 -2.08 2.42
N CYS A 22 -7.93 -3.24 2.85
CA CYS A 22 -8.76 -4.43 2.95
C CYS A 22 -9.92 -4.22 3.92
N SER A 23 -9.62 -3.62 5.06
CA SER A 23 -10.63 -3.38 6.07
C SER A 23 -11.73 -2.47 5.54
N GLU A 24 -11.34 -1.40 4.86
CA GLU A 24 -12.29 -0.45 4.32
C GLU A 24 -13.15 -1.07 3.22
N ARG A 25 -12.51 -1.84 2.34
CA ARG A 25 -13.25 -2.46 1.26
C ARG A 25 -14.23 -3.50 1.77
N ARG A 26 -13.84 -4.26 2.79
CA ARG A 26 -14.77 -5.19 3.40
C ARG A 26 -15.97 -4.49 4.00
N ALA A 27 -15.72 -3.35 4.63
CA ALA A 27 -16.81 -2.60 5.25
C ALA A 27 -17.82 -2.13 4.22
N TYR A 28 -17.38 -1.87 2.99
CA TYR A 28 -18.27 -1.42 1.92
C TYR A 28 -18.69 -2.53 0.98
N GLY A 29 -18.33 -3.78 1.29
CA GLY A 29 -18.70 -4.90 0.44
C GLY A 29 -17.98 -4.93 -0.88
N MET A 30 -16.81 -4.33 -0.96
CA MET A 30 -16.01 -4.29 -2.18
C MET A 30 -14.97 -5.39 -2.18
N GLU A 31 -14.54 -5.78 -3.37
CA GLU A 31 -13.48 -6.77 -3.50
C GLU A 31 -12.16 -6.21 -3.01
N ILE A 32 -11.36 -7.08 -2.41
CA ILE A 32 -10.03 -6.70 -1.97
C ILE A 32 -9.00 -7.31 -2.91
N HIS A 33 -7.81 -6.72 -2.92
CA HIS A 33 -6.71 -7.31 -3.69
C HIS A 33 -6.33 -8.64 -3.07
N PRO A 34 -6.07 -9.66 -3.88
CA PRO A 34 -5.81 -11.01 -3.36
C PRO A 34 -4.50 -11.13 -2.60
N THR A 35 -3.51 -10.30 -2.94
CA THR A 35 -2.22 -10.35 -2.27
C THR A 35 -1.70 -8.94 -2.09
N PHE A 36 -0.74 -8.81 -1.16
CA PHE A 36 -0.06 -7.54 -0.97
C PHE A 36 0.63 -7.09 -2.25
N GLN A 37 1.24 -8.03 -2.96
CA GLN A 37 1.95 -7.68 -4.18
C GLN A 37 1.01 -7.09 -5.21
N ALA A 38 -0.16 -7.66 -5.38
CA ALA A 38 -1.14 -7.12 -6.31
C ALA A 38 -1.56 -5.71 -5.93
N TYR A 39 -1.77 -5.49 -4.64
CA TYR A 39 -2.13 -4.17 -4.14
C TYR A 39 -1.01 -3.16 -4.40
N GLU A 40 0.21 -3.54 -4.06
CA GLU A 40 1.35 -2.64 -4.20
C GLU A 40 1.56 -2.25 -5.66
N GLU A 41 1.46 -3.21 -6.57
CA GLU A 41 1.64 -2.92 -7.99
C GLU A 41 0.56 -2.01 -8.53
N SER A 42 -0.67 -2.24 -8.11
CA SER A 42 -1.79 -1.41 -8.59
C SER A 42 -1.74 0.01 -8.04
N ASN A 43 -1.14 0.18 -6.88
CA ASN A 43 -1.15 1.47 -6.20
C ASN A 43 0.25 2.04 -6.01
N ARG A 44 1.20 1.58 -6.80
CA ARG A 44 2.60 1.95 -6.59
C ARG A 44 2.83 3.46 -6.57
N ASN A 45 2.31 4.15 -7.56
CA ASN A 45 2.52 5.60 -7.63
C ASN A 45 1.87 6.31 -6.46
N PHE A 46 0.68 5.88 -6.09
CA PHE A 46 -0.01 6.45 -4.94
C PHE A 46 0.77 6.20 -3.66
N LEU A 47 1.27 4.98 -3.48
CA LEU A 47 2.01 4.63 -2.27
C LEU A 47 3.31 5.41 -2.16
N LYS A 48 4.03 5.53 -3.28
CA LYS A 48 5.27 6.29 -3.27
C LYS A 48 5.03 7.74 -2.89
N LYS A 49 4.02 8.34 -3.49
CA LYS A 49 3.71 9.72 -3.22
C LYS A 49 3.30 9.92 -1.76
N LYS A 50 2.45 9.03 -1.27
CA LYS A 50 1.98 9.11 0.10
C LYS A 50 3.14 8.94 1.08
N TYR A 51 4.02 8.00 0.80
CA TYR A 51 5.16 7.75 1.66
C TYR A 51 6.10 8.95 1.72
N ARG A 52 6.32 9.59 0.58
CA ARG A 52 7.21 10.76 0.54
C ARG A 52 6.64 11.92 1.32
N ASN A 53 5.33 12.00 1.42
CA ASN A 53 4.67 13.12 2.09
C ASN A 53 4.31 12.84 3.54
N SER A 54 4.65 11.66 4.02
CA SER A 54 4.27 11.31 5.40
C SER A 54 5.32 11.71 6.42
#